data_60eb6f6a9fc960b7e6c3983a941603a9
#
_entry.id   60eb6f6a9fc960b7e6c3983a941603a9
#
_cell.length_a   1.000
_cell.length_b   1.000
_cell.length_c   1.000
_cell.angle_alpha   90.00
_cell.angle_beta   90.00
_cell.angle_gamma   90.00
#
_symmetry.space_group_name_H-M   'P 1'
#
loop_
_entity.id
_entity.type
_entity.pdbx_description
1 polymer ?
#
loop_
_entity_poly.entity_id
_entity_poly.type
_entity_poly.pdbx_seq_one_letter_code
_entity_poly.pdbx_strand_id
1 'polypeptide(L)'
;MEAIADLIVSRWFTPEAPRELVDGHRAMLVSTPPDGYAATCEAVAAWDFRDRLGDVRAETLVIAAAEDRAAPLEYSKLIADGVPSARLVVFDRAAHLANVERADAFSELVSAHVRQRVEVA
;
A
#
# COMPACT_ATOMS: atom_id res chain seq x y z
N MET A 1 8.53 -4.64 19.60
CA MET A 1 8.20 -4.99 18.20
C MET A 1 8.40 -6.48 17.89
N GLU A 2 9.40 -7.15 18.46
CA GLU A 2 9.69 -8.58 18.19
C GLU A 2 8.45 -9.49 18.28
N ALA A 3 7.66 -9.34 19.35
CA ALA A 3 6.49 -10.21 19.61
C ALA A 3 5.38 -10.15 18.55
N ILE A 4 5.33 -9.11 17.73
CA ILE A 4 4.29 -8.91 16.70
C ILE A 4 4.85 -8.94 15.28
N ALA A 5 6.17 -8.96 15.11
CA ALA A 5 6.83 -8.80 13.82
C ALA A 5 6.42 -9.88 12.82
N ASP A 6 6.40 -11.14 13.22
CA ASP A 6 6.06 -12.25 12.32
C ASP A 6 4.60 -12.17 11.85
N LEU A 7 3.68 -11.79 12.74
CA LEU A 7 2.27 -11.60 12.40
C LEU A 7 2.09 -10.46 11.38
N ILE A 8 2.78 -9.34 11.59
CA ILE A 8 2.68 -8.17 10.71
C ILE A 8 3.28 -8.49 9.34
N VAL A 9 4.51 -9.01 9.31
CA VAL A 9 5.22 -9.34 8.07
C VAL A 9 4.49 -10.40 7.25
N SER A 10 3.83 -11.38 7.90
CA SER A 10 3.00 -12.39 7.21
C SER A 10 1.84 -11.81 6.42
N ARG A 11 1.45 -10.56 6.67
CA ARG A 11 0.41 -9.82 5.93
C ARG A 11 0.98 -8.93 4.84
N TRP A 12 2.29 -8.65 4.89
CA TRP A 12 2.95 -7.74 3.97
C TRP A 12 3.39 -8.41 2.67
N PHE A 13 3.66 -9.71 2.73
CA PHE A 13 4.22 -10.48 1.62
C PHE A 13 3.38 -11.70 1.27
N THR A 14 3.45 -12.10 0.00
CA THR A 14 2.96 -13.40 -0.45
C THR A 14 3.85 -14.53 0.07
N PRO A 15 3.35 -15.78 0.13
CA PRO A 15 4.18 -16.94 0.48
C PRO A 15 5.37 -17.17 -0.45
N GLU A 16 5.29 -16.67 -1.69
CA GLU A 16 6.31 -16.79 -2.74
C GLU A 16 7.39 -15.71 -2.68
N ALA A 17 7.24 -14.70 -1.81
CA ALA A 17 8.21 -13.62 -1.68
C ALA A 17 9.61 -14.14 -1.30
N PRO A 18 10.69 -13.60 -1.89
CA PRO A 18 12.05 -14.00 -1.55
C PRO A 18 12.33 -13.83 -0.04
N ARG A 19 12.85 -14.86 0.58
CA ARG A 19 13.09 -14.88 2.03
C ARG A 19 13.98 -13.73 2.50
N GLU A 20 15.00 -13.39 1.75
CA GLU A 20 15.89 -12.27 2.06
C GLU A 20 15.13 -10.94 2.15
N LEU A 21 14.16 -10.73 1.25
CA LEU A 21 13.30 -9.56 1.24
C LEU A 21 12.43 -9.51 2.50
N VAL A 22 11.81 -10.62 2.86
CA VAL A 22 10.97 -10.76 4.05
C VAL A 22 11.77 -10.53 5.33
N ASP A 23 12.95 -11.17 5.45
CA ASP A 23 13.83 -11.06 6.62
C ASP A 23 14.34 -9.62 6.79
N GLY A 24 14.69 -8.93 5.70
CA GLY A 24 15.10 -7.53 5.72
C GLY A 24 14.01 -6.60 6.26
N HIS A 25 12.77 -6.77 5.80
CA HIS A 25 11.63 -5.97 6.28
C HIS A 25 11.23 -6.32 7.72
N ARG A 26 11.37 -7.58 8.11
CA ARG A 26 11.20 -7.99 9.50
C ARG A 26 12.21 -7.29 10.41
N ALA A 27 13.48 -7.28 10.03
CA ALA A 27 14.55 -6.60 10.81
C ALA A 27 14.26 -5.09 10.93
N MET A 28 13.83 -4.44 9.85
CA MET A 28 13.42 -3.03 9.86
C MET A 28 12.26 -2.79 10.84
N LEU A 29 11.22 -3.61 10.80
CA LEU A 29 10.07 -3.50 11.70
C LEU A 29 10.48 -3.68 13.16
N VAL A 30 11.33 -4.66 13.46
CA VAL A 30 11.83 -4.91 14.81
C VAL A 30 12.63 -3.73 15.36
N SER A 31 13.38 -3.03 14.51
CA SER A 31 14.15 -1.84 14.89
C SER A 31 13.31 -0.59 15.12
N THR A 32 12.03 -0.61 14.73
CA THR A 32 11.11 0.52 14.92
C THR A 32 10.82 0.74 16.42
N PRO A 33 10.94 1.97 16.95
CA PRO A 33 10.57 2.26 18.33
C PRO A 33 9.12 1.92 18.62
N PRO A 34 8.82 1.08 19.64
CA PRO A 34 7.45 0.61 19.94
C PRO A 34 6.45 1.75 20.18
N ASP A 35 6.86 2.78 20.90
CA ASP A 35 5.98 3.91 21.22
C ASP A 35 5.60 4.71 19.95
N GLY A 36 6.56 4.90 19.04
CA GLY A 36 6.32 5.56 17.75
C GLY A 36 5.38 4.73 16.86
N TYR A 37 5.56 3.40 16.87
CA TYR A 37 4.66 2.50 16.15
C TYR A 37 3.24 2.54 16.71
N ALA A 38 3.08 2.48 18.05
CA ALA A 38 1.78 2.56 18.71
C ALA A 38 1.08 3.90 18.40
N ALA A 39 1.78 5.02 18.53
CA ALA A 39 1.23 6.35 18.23
C ALA A 39 0.77 6.47 16.77
N THR A 40 1.52 5.86 15.83
CA THR A 40 1.12 5.83 14.42
C THR A 40 -0.16 5.00 14.22
N CYS A 41 -0.27 3.84 14.87
CA CYS A 41 -1.47 3.02 14.81
C CYS A 41 -2.69 3.77 15.37
N GLU A 42 -2.55 4.47 16.48
CA GLU A 42 -3.61 5.30 17.08
C GLU A 42 -4.06 6.42 16.13
N ALA A 43 -3.11 7.12 15.52
CA ALA A 43 -3.41 8.17 14.55
C ALA A 43 -4.17 7.63 13.34
N VAL A 44 -3.74 6.49 12.78
CA VAL A 44 -4.43 5.85 11.65
C VAL A 44 -5.82 5.37 12.05
N ALA A 45 -5.99 4.80 13.25
CA ALA A 45 -7.29 4.32 13.74
C ALA A 45 -8.31 5.47 13.97
N ALA A 46 -7.82 6.66 14.29
CA ALA A 46 -8.65 7.85 14.49
C ALA A 46 -9.00 8.59 13.19
N TRP A 47 -8.38 8.21 12.08
CA TRP A 47 -8.49 8.93 10.81
C TRP A 47 -9.52 8.29 9.89
N ASP A 48 -10.51 9.07 9.44
CA ASP A 48 -11.49 8.67 8.44
C ASP A 48 -11.74 9.81 7.44
N PHE A 49 -11.49 9.53 6.16
CA PHE A 49 -11.63 10.49 5.07
C PHE A 49 -12.62 10.03 3.99
N ARG A 50 -13.39 8.98 4.26
CA ARG A 50 -14.31 8.39 3.27
C ARG A 50 -15.29 9.42 2.73
N ASP A 51 -15.85 10.27 3.59
CA ASP A 51 -16.80 11.31 3.21
C ASP A 51 -16.19 12.47 2.40
N ARG A 52 -14.86 12.50 2.29
CA ARG A 52 -14.08 13.53 1.61
C ARG A 52 -13.43 13.07 0.30
N LEU A 53 -13.58 11.79 -0.08
CA LEU A 53 -12.98 11.24 -1.30
C LEU A 53 -13.47 12.01 -2.55
N GLY A 54 -14.72 12.44 -2.58
CA GLY A 54 -15.28 13.26 -3.66
C GLY A 54 -14.66 14.64 -3.81
N ASP A 55 -13.92 15.15 -2.82
CA ASP A 55 -13.21 16.43 -2.87
C ASP A 55 -11.86 16.34 -3.59
N VAL A 56 -11.34 15.14 -3.82
CA VAL A 56 -10.05 14.92 -4.50
C VAL A 56 -10.18 15.35 -5.97
N ARG A 57 -9.40 16.36 -6.36
CA ARG A 57 -9.40 16.94 -7.73
C ARG A 57 -8.27 16.41 -8.59
N ALA A 58 -7.24 15.85 -7.96
CA ALA A 58 -6.11 15.29 -8.68
C ALA A 58 -6.52 14.00 -9.39
N GLU A 59 -6.00 13.76 -10.59
CA GLU A 59 -6.08 12.44 -11.20
C GLU A 59 -5.34 11.44 -10.32
N THR A 60 -6.02 10.38 -9.98
CA THR A 60 -5.57 9.48 -8.93
C THR A 60 -5.35 8.07 -9.49
N LEU A 61 -4.17 7.52 -9.24
CA LEU A 61 -3.89 6.12 -9.47
C LEU A 61 -3.98 5.37 -8.13
N VAL A 62 -4.97 4.50 -8.02
CA VAL A 62 -5.10 3.59 -6.88
C VAL A 62 -4.45 2.27 -7.28
N ILE A 63 -3.46 1.84 -6.50
CA ILE A 63 -2.77 0.56 -6.71
C ILE A 63 -3.15 -0.36 -5.55
N ALA A 64 -3.62 -1.55 -5.88
CA ALA A 64 -3.96 -2.58 -4.93
C ALA A 64 -3.23 -3.89 -5.25
N ALA A 65 -3.18 -4.79 -4.30
CA ALA A 65 -2.68 -6.15 -4.48
C ALA A 65 -3.75 -7.17 -4.15
N ALA A 66 -3.84 -8.24 -4.95
CA ALA A 66 -4.91 -9.23 -4.84
C ALA A 66 -4.81 -10.05 -3.55
N GLU A 67 -3.61 -10.19 -2.98
CA GLU A 67 -3.34 -10.99 -1.78
C GLU A 67 -3.06 -10.11 -0.53
N ASP A 68 -3.41 -8.82 -0.59
CA ASP A 68 -3.24 -7.92 0.54
C ASP A 68 -4.19 -8.27 1.69
N ARG A 69 -3.61 -8.76 2.79
CA ARG A 69 -4.33 -9.08 4.03
C ARG A 69 -4.25 -7.98 5.09
N ALA A 70 -3.45 -6.96 4.87
CA ALA A 70 -3.35 -5.80 5.76
C ALA A 70 -4.38 -4.72 5.37
N ALA A 71 -4.54 -4.48 4.07
CA ALA A 71 -5.55 -3.58 3.51
C ALA A 71 -6.29 -4.27 2.34
N PRO A 72 -7.28 -5.12 2.63
CA PRO A 72 -8.03 -5.88 1.63
C PRO A 72 -8.54 -5.04 0.46
N LEU A 73 -8.64 -5.66 -0.72
CA LEU A 73 -8.94 -5.02 -2.00
C LEU A 73 -10.19 -4.12 -1.99
N GLU A 74 -11.18 -4.44 -1.15
CA GLU A 74 -12.40 -3.64 -0.99
C GLU A 74 -12.14 -2.21 -0.52
N TYR A 75 -11.08 -1.95 0.26
CA TYR A 75 -10.71 -0.60 0.66
C TYR A 75 -10.16 0.21 -0.52
N SER A 76 -9.35 -0.41 -1.36
CA SER A 76 -8.84 0.22 -2.58
C SER A 76 -9.95 0.49 -3.59
N LYS A 77 -10.93 -0.40 -3.71
CA LYS A 77 -12.14 -0.18 -4.53
C LYS A 77 -12.96 0.99 -3.99
N LEU A 78 -13.19 1.06 -2.68
CA LEU A 78 -13.91 2.17 -2.05
C LEU A 78 -13.23 3.52 -2.37
N ILE A 79 -11.91 3.59 -2.31
CA ILE A 79 -11.16 4.80 -2.66
C ILE A 79 -11.34 5.12 -4.15
N ALA A 80 -11.18 4.12 -5.03
CA ALA A 80 -11.31 4.32 -6.47
C ALA A 80 -12.73 4.75 -6.88
N ASP A 81 -13.75 4.20 -6.23
CA ASP A 81 -15.15 4.55 -6.49
C ASP A 81 -15.51 5.94 -5.93
N GLY A 82 -14.87 6.36 -4.83
CA GLY A 82 -15.14 7.64 -4.17
C GLY A 82 -14.42 8.84 -4.81
N VAL A 83 -13.29 8.62 -5.49
CA VAL A 83 -12.50 9.70 -6.12
C VAL A 83 -12.89 9.83 -7.59
N PRO A 84 -13.43 10.98 -8.06
CA PRO A 84 -14.02 11.13 -9.41
C PRO A 84 -13.09 10.81 -10.58
N SER A 85 -11.77 11.03 -10.42
CA SER A 85 -10.76 10.82 -11.46
C SER A 85 -9.83 9.64 -11.17
N ALA A 86 -10.27 8.70 -10.30
CA ALA A 86 -9.43 7.59 -9.93
C ALA A 86 -9.45 6.47 -10.98
N ARG A 87 -8.28 5.84 -11.13
CA ARG A 87 -8.09 4.60 -11.87
C ARG A 87 -7.52 3.54 -10.93
N LEU A 88 -8.18 2.39 -10.81
CA LEU A 88 -7.70 1.26 -10.02
C LEU A 88 -6.89 0.30 -10.88
N VAL A 89 -5.73 -0.10 -10.39
CA VAL A 89 -4.92 -1.19 -10.91
C VAL A 89 -4.66 -2.20 -9.80
N VAL A 90 -4.88 -3.47 -10.07
CA VAL A 90 -4.69 -4.56 -9.11
C VAL A 90 -3.51 -5.41 -9.58
N PHE A 91 -2.52 -5.59 -8.73
CA PHE A 91 -1.44 -6.53 -8.96
C PHE A 91 -1.83 -7.93 -8.48
N ASP A 92 -1.84 -8.88 -9.40
CA ASP A 92 -1.93 -10.30 -9.07
C ASP A 92 -0.60 -10.77 -8.46
N ARG A 93 -0.67 -11.77 -7.58
CA ARG A 93 0.49 -12.36 -6.92
C ARG A 93 1.37 -11.31 -6.24
N ALA A 94 0.74 -10.45 -5.47
CA ALA A 94 1.35 -9.45 -4.61
C ALA A 94 0.50 -9.25 -3.38
N ALA A 95 1.15 -8.92 -2.27
CA ALA A 95 0.51 -8.58 -1.01
C ALA A 95 0.69 -7.08 -0.68
N HIS A 96 0.65 -6.71 0.59
CA HIS A 96 0.63 -5.32 1.04
C HIS A 96 1.80 -4.48 0.52
N LEU A 97 2.99 -5.05 0.43
CA LEU A 97 4.17 -4.36 -0.10
C LEU A 97 4.37 -4.66 -1.60
N ALA A 98 3.31 -4.47 -2.40
CA ALA A 98 3.34 -4.67 -3.85
C ALA A 98 4.44 -3.85 -4.55
N ASN A 99 4.79 -2.68 -4.03
CA ASN A 99 5.90 -1.85 -4.50
C ASN A 99 7.27 -2.51 -4.34
N VAL A 100 7.38 -3.49 -3.47
CA VAL A 100 8.61 -4.25 -3.21
C VAL A 100 8.56 -5.59 -3.93
N GLU A 101 7.44 -6.33 -3.85
CA GLU A 101 7.29 -7.64 -4.51
C GLU A 101 7.22 -7.54 -6.04
N ARG A 102 6.71 -6.43 -6.57
CA ARG A 102 6.52 -6.16 -8.00
C ARG A 102 7.18 -4.84 -8.41
N ALA A 103 8.40 -4.59 -7.90
CA ALA A 103 9.09 -3.30 -7.96
C ALA A 103 9.16 -2.70 -9.37
N ASP A 104 9.51 -3.49 -10.38
CA ASP A 104 9.63 -3.01 -11.76
C ASP A 104 8.26 -2.59 -12.31
N ALA A 105 7.25 -3.47 -12.22
CA ALA A 105 5.90 -3.19 -12.70
C ALA A 105 5.26 -2.02 -11.94
N PHE A 106 5.49 -1.91 -10.64
CA PHE A 106 5.05 -0.79 -9.83
C PHE A 106 5.69 0.52 -10.30
N SER A 107 7.00 0.53 -10.48
CA SER A 107 7.76 1.70 -10.91
C SER A 107 7.37 2.15 -12.32
N GLU A 108 7.17 1.23 -13.26
CA GLU A 108 6.68 1.50 -14.61
C GLU A 108 5.29 2.15 -14.59
N LEU A 109 4.35 1.57 -13.81
CA LEU A 109 2.99 2.06 -13.68
C LEU A 109 2.94 3.49 -13.11
N VAL A 110 3.66 3.74 -12.02
CA VAL A 110 3.74 5.07 -11.39
C VAL A 110 4.40 6.07 -12.33
N SER A 111 5.50 5.67 -12.98
CA SER A 111 6.20 6.53 -13.93
C SER A 111 5.32 6.88 -15.14
N ALA A 112 4.53 5.95 -15.65
CA ALA A 112 3.59 6.21 -16.73
C ALA A 112 2.50 7.19 -16.31
N HIS A 113 1.94 7.02 -15.09
CA HIS A 113 0.93 7.93 -14.54
C HIS A 113 1.45 9.37 -14.41
N VAL A 114 2.67 9.53 -13.91
CA VAL A 114 3.29 10.85 -13.74
C VAL A 114 3.61 11.51 -15.09
N ARG A 115 4.13 10.75 -16.06
CA ARG A 115 4.48 11.29 -17.40
C ARG A 115 3.27 11.76 -18.19
N GLN A 116 2.15 11.06 -18.15
CA GLN A 116 0.90 11.47 -18.81
C GLN A 116 0.44 12.88 -18.41
N ARG A 117 0.88 13.38 -17.26
CA ARG A 117 0.59 14.70 -16.73
C ARG A 117 1.48 15.80 -17.28
N VAL A 118 2.74 15.48 -17.57
CA VAL A 118 3.72 16.49 -18.04
C VAL A 118 3.44 16.88 -19.50
N GLU A 119 2.80 16.00 -20.28
CA GLU A 119 2.48 16.26 -21.69
C GLU A 119 1.19 17.07 -21.89
N VAL A 120 0.37 17.28 -20.85
CA VAL A 120 -0.92 17.97 -20.91
C VAL A 120 -0.86 19.39 -20.29
N ALA A 121 0.26 19.78 -19.70
CA ALA A 121 0.49 21.10 -19.10
C ALA A 121 1.31 21.99 -20.04
#